data_da1533a8c7e1a31cc1f29992ecd805f1
#
_entry.id   da1533a8c7e1a31cc1f29992ecd805f1
#
_cell.length_a   1.000
_cell.length_b   1.000
_cell.length_c   1.000
_cell.angle_alpha   90.00
_cell.angle_beta   90.00
_cell.angle_gamma   90.00
#
_symmetry.space_group_name_H-M   'P 1'
#
loop_
_entity.id
_entity.type
_entity.pdbx_description
1 polymer ?
#
loop_
_entity_poly.entity_id
_entity_poly.type
_entity_poly.pdbx_seq_one_letter_code
_entity_poly.pdbx_strand_id
1 'polypeptide(L)'
;MLRDYASPDFDALYALDRICYPRGIAYSKRELRWFLAQRGALCVVAERGGAIAGFLIADREGAEAHIITIDVAPEHRRRGVGTEMLREVERRLAVLGVQQINLETAADNEAGTAFWQRHGYRTIGVLPGYYLGLQDAHAMTKQLL
;
A
#
# COMPACT_ATOMS: atom_id res chain seq x y z
N MET A 1 -9.47 -13.23 -6.30
CA MET A 1 -10.48 -12.90 -5.29
C MET A 1 -9.86 -12.01 -4.23
N LEU A 2 -10.57 -10.96 -3.84
CA LEU A 2 -10.13 -10.09 -2.75
C LEU A 2 -10.83 -10.50 -1.47
N ARG A 3 -10.12 -10.41 -0.36
CA ARG A 3 -10.66 -10.68 0.97
C ARG A 3 -9.92 -9.85 2.03
N ASP A 4 -10.47 -9.82 3.22
CA ASP A 4 -9.79 -9.15 4.32
C ASP A 4 -8.60 -10.00 4.82
N TYR A 5 -7.63 -9.28 5.38
CA TYR A 5 -6.50 -9.90 6.08
C TYR A 5 -6.99 -10.68 7.30
N ALA A 6 -6.38 -11.82 7.54
CA ALA A 6 -6.55 -12.59 8.77
C ALA A 6 -5.17 -12.95 9.34
N SER A 7 -5.09 -13.13 10.66
CA SER A 7 -3.80 -13.34 11.31
C SER A 7 -2.93 -14.48 10.75
N PRO A 8 -3.49 -15.59 10.22
CA PRO A 8 -2.67 -16.61 9.57
C PRO A 8 -1.93 -16.14 8.32
N ASP A 9 -2.32 -14.98 7.74
CA ASP A 9 -1.67 -14.43 6.55
C ASP A 9 -0.35 -13.73 6.87
N PHE A 10 -0.08 -13.43 8.13
CA PHE A 10 1.01 -12.51 8.49
C PHE A 10 2.36 -12.91 7.90
N ASP A 11 2.75 -14.17 8.04
CA ASP A 11 4.07 -14.61 7.55
C ASP A 11 4.19 -14.46 6.04
N ALA A 12 3.12 -14.72 5.30
CA ALA A 12 3.09 -14.55 3.84
C ALA A 12 3.20 -13.07 3.46
N LEU A 13 2.51 -12.19 4.18
CA LEU A 13 2.61 -10.74 3.94
C LEU A 13 4.02 -10.23 4.21
N TYR A 14 4.61 -10.65 5.33
CA TYR A 14 5.96 -10.26 5.68
C TYR A 14 6.97 -10.69 4.60
N ALA A 15 6.88 -11.95 4.17
CA ALA A 15 7.78 -12.49 3.15
C ALA A 15 7.61 -11.74 1.81
N LEU A 16 6.37 -11.44 1.42
CA LEU A 16 6.09 -10.75 0.17
C LEU A 16 6.64 -9.31 0.20
N ASP A 17 6.49 -8.62 1.32
CA ASP A 17 7.00 -7.24 1.44
C ASP A 17 8.52 -7.18 1.24
N ARG A 18 9.24 -8.17 1.76
CA ARG A 18 10.70 -8.26 1.58
C ARG A 18 11.10 -8.58 0.14
N ILE A 19 10.23 -9.24 -0.61
CA ILE A 19 10.44 -9.48 -2.05
C ILE A 19 10.18 -8.22 -2.85
N CYS A 20 9.12 -7.48 -2.48
CA CYS A 20 8.70 -6.29 -3.24
C CYS A 20 9.59 -5.08 -3.02
N TYR A 21 10.20 -4.95 -1.84
CA TYR A 21 10.94 -3.74 -1.47
C TYR A 21 12.32 -4.06 -0.94
N PRO A 22 13.31 -3.17 -1.23
CA PRO A 22 14.66 -3.39 -0.74
C PRO A 22 14.76 -3.12 0.75
N ARG A 23 15.88 -3.55 1.32
CA ARG A 23 16.24 -3.25 2.70
C ARG A 23 16.20 -1.74 2.92
N GLY A 24 15.59 -1.31 4.03
CA GLY A 24 15.41 0.09 4.34
C GLY A 24 14.05 0.64 3.93
N ILE A 25 13.33 -0.04 3.03
CA ILE A 25 11.95 0.30 2.66
C ILE A 25 11.00 -0.79 3.15
N ALA A 26 11.36 -2.07 2.97
CA ALA A 26 10.57 -3.19 3.48
C ALA A 26 10.41 -3.10 5.00
N TYR A 27 9.24 -3.45 5.49
CA TYR A 27 8.94 -3.37 6.91
C TYR A 27 9.49 -4.57 7.68
N SER A 28 9.92 -4.32 8.93
CA SER A 28 10.23 -5.38 9.88
C SER A 28 8.92 -6.05 10.33
N LYS A 29 9.03 -7.24 10.95
CA LYS A 29 7.86 -7.90 11.53
C LYS A 29 7.16 -7.02 12.55
N ARG A 30 7.92 -6.32 13.38
CA ARG A 30 7.39 -5.43 14.40
C ARG A 30 6.60 -4.27 13.79
N GLU A 31 7.16 -3.64 12.76
CA GLU A 31 6.50 -2.55 12.06
C GLU A 31 5.23 -3.02 11.37
N LEU A 32 5.30 -4.15 10.68
CA LEU A 32 4.15 -4.69 9.95
C LEU A 32 3.01 -5.04 10.92
N ARG A 33 3.34 -5.67 12.05
CA ARG A 33 2.34 -5.96 13.09
C ARG A 33 1.71 -4.68 13.64
N TRP A 34 2.54 -3.64 13.83
CA TRP A 34 2.05 -2.36 14.35
C TRP A 34 1.02 -1.74 13.39
N PHE A 35 1.34 -1.70 12.10
CA PHE A 35 0.40 -1.16 11.11
C PHE A 35 -0.90 -1.97 11.05
N LEU A 36 -0.81 -3.28 11.08
CA LEU A 36 -2.00 -4.15 11.00
C LEU A 36 -2.88 -4.05 12.26
N ALA A 37 -2.30 -3.63 13.38
CA ALA A 37 -3.00 -3.53 14.65
C ALA A 37 -3.66 -2.18 14.90
N GLN A 38 -3.46 -1.19 14.02
CA GLN A 38 -4.04 0.13 14.21
C GLN A 38 -5.56 0.08 14.13
N ARG A 39 -6.23 0.94 14.91
CA ARG A 39 -7.70 0.98 14.95
C ARG A 39 -8.30 1.28 13.57
N GLY A 40 -7.66 2.14 12.80
CA GLY A 40 -8.11 2.51 11.45
C GLY A 40 -7.57 1.62 10.35
N ALA A 41 -6.87 0.52 10.68
CA ALA A 41 -6.25 -0.33 9.69
C ALA A 41 -7.27 -1.03 8.81
N LEU A 42 -6.99 -1.01 7.51
CA LEU A 42 -7.74 -1.73 6.49
C LEU A 42 -6.73 -2.48 5.65
N CYS A 43 -6.81 -3.81 5.65
CA CYS A 43 -5.90 -4.63 4.87
C CYS A 43 -6.68 -5.57 3.97
N VAL A 44 -6.46 -5.43 2.67
CA VAL A 44 -7.08 -6.28 1.65
C VAL A 44 -6.01 -7.21 1.10
N VAL A 45 -6.36 -8.48 0.96
CA VAL A 45 -5.51 -9.53 0.43
C VAL A 45 -6.10 -10.03 -0.88
N ALA A 46 -5.26 -10.16 -1.91
CA ALA A 46 -5.66 -10.74 -3.19
C ALA A 46 -5.15 -12.18 -3.26
N GLU A 47 -6.06 -13.11 -3.55
CA GLU A 47 -5.71 -14.51 -3.77
C GLU A 47 -5.83 -14.88 -5.24
N ARG A 48 -4.87 -15.66 -5.71
CA ARG A 48 -4.85 -16.23 -7.06
C ARG A 48 -4.28 -17.65 -6.96
N GLY A 49 -5.04 -18.63 -7.46
CA GLY A 49 -4.58 -20.01 -7.45
C GLY A 49 -4.30 -20.58 -6.08
N GLY A 50 -5.03 -20.12 -5.05
CA GLY A 50 -4.86 -20.59 -3.68
C GLY A 50 -3.70 -19.96 -2.92
N ALA A 51 -3.00 -19.00 -3.54
CA ALA A 51 -1.88 -18.30 -2.90
C ALA A 51 -2.15 -16.80 -2.84
N ILE A 52 -1.44 -16.11 -1.93
CA ILE A 52 -1.53 -14.66 -1.83
C ILE A 52 -0.75 -14.04 -2.99
N ALA A 53 -1.47 -13.31 -3.85
CA ALA A 53 -0.89 -12.61 -5.00
C ALA A 53 -0.48 -11.18 -4.64
N GLY A 54 -1.06 -10.61 -3.60
CA GLY A 54 -0.75 -9.26 -3.16
C GLY A 54 -1.55 -8.85 -1.94
N PHE A 55 -1.18 -7.70 -1.39
CA PHE A 55 -1.95 -7.08 -0.31
C PHE A 55 -1.77 -5.57 -0.32
N LEU A 56 -2.71 -4.87 0.31
CA LEU A 56 -2.66 -3.43 0.48
C LEU A 56 -3.08 -3.11 1.91
N ILE A 57 -2.28 -2.30 2.59
CA ILE A 57 -2.61 -1.80 3.93
C ILE A 57 -2.85 -0.30 3.84
N ALA A 58 -3.98 0.16 4.38
CA ALA A 58 -4.27 1.57 4.57
C ALA A 58 -4.67 1.81 6.02
N ASP A 59 -4.46 3.02 6.49
CA ASP A 59 -4.86 3.45 7.82
C ASP A 59 -5.74 4.68 7.71
N ARG A 60 -6.94 4.62 8.28
CA ARG A 60 -7.88 5.71 8.24
C ARG A 60 -7.86 6.50 9.55
N GLU A 61 -7.79 7.81 9.43
CA GLU A 61 -7.91 8.74 10.55
C GLU A 61 -8.85 9.87 10.14
N GLY A 62 -10.09 9.80 10.60
CA GLY A 62 -11.11 10.79 10.25
C GLY A 62 -11.44 10.77 8.76
N ALA A 63 -11.36 11.94 8.14
CA ALA A 63 -11.64 12.11 6.71
C ALA A 63 -10.42 11.85 5.82
N GLU A 64 -9.29 11.48 6.39
CA GLU A 64 -8.08 11.16 5.65
C GLU A 64 -7.68 9.71 5.86
N ALA A 65 -6.98 9.16 4.89
CA ALA A 65 -6.37 7.85 4.99
C ALA A 65 -4.95 7.90 4.42
N HIS A 66 -4.13 6.99 4.90
CA HIS A 66 -2.75 6.85 4.46
C HIS A 66 -2.55 5.44 3.92
N ILE A 67 -2.07 5.31 2.69
CA ILE A 67 -1.67 4.01 2.18
C ILE A 67 -0.29 3.71 2.72
N ILE A 68 -0.20 2.62 3.48
CA ILE A 68 1.05 2.19 4.12
C ILE A 68 1.92 1.44 3.11
N THR A 69 1.33 0.49 2.40
CA THR A 69 2.03 -0.26 1.35
C THR A 69 1.05 -0.94 0.42
N ILE A 70 1.50 -1.17 -0.81
CA ILE A 70 0.85 -2.04 -1.77
C ILE A 70 1.90 -2.99 -2.33
N ASP A 71 1.63 -4.28 -2.23
CA ASP A 71 2.56 -5.32 -2.62
C ASP A 71 1.87 -6.25 -3.61
N VAL A 72 2.53 -6.54 -4.73
CA VAL A 72 2.07 -7.53 -5.70
C VAL A 72 3.23 -8.49 -5.98
N ALA A 73 2.96 -9.79 -5.86
CA ALA A 73 3.97 -10.81 -6.13
C ALA A 73 4.48 -10.68 -7.57
N PRO A 74 5.80 -10.83 -7.79
CA PRO A 74 6.38 -10.62 -9.14
C PRO A 74 5.68 -11.39 -10.25
N GLU A 75 5.28 -12.65 -9.99
CA GLU A 75 4.58 -13.49 -10.97
C GLU A 75 3.16 -13.03 -11.29
N HIS A 76 2.60 -12.13 -10.49
CA HIS A 76 1.24 -11.61 -10.68
C HIS A 76 1.22 -10.14 -11.12
N ARG A 77 2.38 -9.54 -11.35
CA ARG A 77 2.45 -8.14 -11.81
C ARG A 77 1.93 -8.00 -13.23
N ARG A 78 1.44 -6.82 -13.56
CA ARG A 78 0.84 -6.46 -14.86
C ARG A 78 -0.42 -7.25 -15.19
N ARG A 79 -1.10 -7.77 -14.18
CA ARG A 79 -2.36 -8.54 -14.32
C ARG A 79 -3.52 -7.87 -13.61
N GLY A 80 -3.36 -6.61 -13.23
CA GLY A 80 -4.42 -5.82 -12.62
C GLY A 80 -4.65 -6.06 -11.14
N VAL A 81 -3.82 -6.84 -10.46
CA VAL A 81 -4.00 -7.14 -9.03
C VAL A 81 -3.90 -5.86 -8.18
N GLY A 82 -2.89 -5.03 -8.43
CA GLY A 82 -2.75 -3.76 -7.71
C GLY A 82 -3.94 -2.85 -7.91
N THR A 83 -4.42 -2.74 -9.13
CA THR A 83 -5.59 -1.92 -9.47
C THR A 83 -6.84 -2.42 -8.76
N GLU A 84 -7.07 -3.74 -8.75
CA GLU A 84 -8.22 -4.32 -8.05
C GLU A 84 -8.20 -3.99 -6.56
N MET A 85 -7.05 -4.17 -5.92
CA MET A 85 -6.90 -3.88 -4.49
C MET A 85 -7.11 -2.40 -4.20
N LEU A 86 -6.50 -1.53 -5.01
CA LEU A 86 -6.62 -0.09 -4.80
C LEU A 86 -8.07 0.38 -4.96
N ARG A 87 -8.76 -0.07 -5.99
CA ARG A 87 -10.16 0.29 -6.22
C ARG A 87 -11.06 -0.16 -5.08
N GLU A 88 -10.85 -1.36 -4.57
CA GLU A 88 -11.64 -1.87 -3.44
C GLU A 88 -11.38 -1.04 -2.17
N VAL A 89 -10.12 -0.73 -1.87
CA VAL A 89 -9.77 0.07 -0.71
C VAL A 89 -10.32 1.49 -0.83
N GLU A 90 -10.19 2.12 -2.00
CA GLU A 90 -10.75 3.46 -2.23
C GLU A 90 -12.27 3.45 -2.06
N ARG A 91 -12.96 2.42 -2.55
CA ARG A 91 -14.40 2.28 -2.39
C ARG A 91 -14.78 2.18 -0.91
N ARG A 92 -14.10 1.34 -0.14
CA ARG A 92 -14.36 1.17 1.29
C ARG A 92 -14.10 2.46 2.07
N LEU A 93 -13.00 3.14 1.75
CA LEU A 93 -12.65 4.40 2.41
C LEU A 93 -13.68 5.48 2.10
N ALA A 94 -14.15 5.57 0.86
CA ALA A 94 -15.19 6.53 0.48
C ALA A 94 -16.48 6.30 1.27
N VAL A 95 -16.89 5.04 1.43
CA VAL A 95 -18.08 4.68 2.23
C VAL A 95 -17.92 5.13 3.68
N LEU A 96 -16.69 5.08 4.21
CA LEU A 96 -16.38 5.51 5.57
C LEU A 96 -16.24 7.03 5.71
N GLY A 97 -16.39 7.80 4.62
CA GLY A 97 -16.32 9.26 4.65
C GLY A 97 -14.93 9.83 4.42
N VAL A 98 -13.98 9.02 3.98
CA VAL A 98 -12.64 9.51 3.64
C VAL A 98 -12.71 10.38 2.40
N GLN A 99 -12.08 11.56 2.46
CA GLN A 99 -12.08 12.53 1.38
C GLN A 99 -10.72 12.64 0.69
N GLN A 100 -9.66 12.24 1.37
CA GLN A 100 -8.29 12.36 0.88
C GLN A 100 -7.46 11.17 1.28
N ILE A 101 -6.66 10.66 0.33
CA ILE A 101 -5.71 9.58 0.57
C ILE A 101 -4.31 10.10 0.30
N ASN A 102 -3.38 9.82 1.22
CA ASN A 102 -1.98 10.20 1.11
C ASN A 102 -1.09 8.96 1.11
N LEU A 103 0.07 9.10 0.49
CA LEU A 103 1.09 8.04 0.51
C LEU A 103 2.47 8.61 0.24
N GLU A 104 3.50 7.82 0.51
CA GLU A 104 4.87 8.07 0.07
C GLU A 104 5.34 6.92 -0.80
N THR A 105 6.14 7.22 -1.82
CA THR A 105 6.78 6.22 -2.68
C THR A 105 8.22 6.65 -2.92
N ALA A 106 9.12 5.67 -3.01
CA ALA A 106 10.53 5.98 -3.26
C ALA A 106 10.68 6.76 -4.57
N ALA A 107 11.46 7.85 -4.51
CA ALA A 107 11.58 8.76 -5.64
C ALA A 107 12.17 8.09 -6.89
N ASP A 108 12.98 7.03 -6.72
CA ASP A 108 13.54 6.26 -7.81
C ASP A 108 12.67 5.10 -8.28
N ASN A 109 11.52 4.87 -7.65
CA ASN A 109 10.57 3.84 -8.06
C ASN A 109 9.66 4.40 -9.15
N GLU A 110 10.15 4.43 -10.39
CA GLU A 110 9.42 5.00 -11.52
C GLU A 110 8.13 4.24 -11.82
N ALA A 111 8.17 2.92 -11.74
CA ALA A 111 6.99 2.08 -11.98
C ALA A 111 5.91 2.32 -10.92
N GLY A 112 6.31 2.45 -9.65
CA GLY A 112 5.39 2.76 -8.57
C GLY A 112 4.77 4.14 -8.74
N THR A 113 5.59 5.15 -9.00
CA THR A 113 5.11 6.51 -9.23
C THR A 113 4.11 6.55 -10.40
N ALA A 114 4.43 5.88 -11.50
CA ALA A 114 3.54 5.82 -12.67
C ALA A 114 2.21 5.12 -12.32
N PHE A 115 2.26 4.04 -11.53
CA PHE A 115 1.05 3.35 -11.07
C PHE A 115 0.12 4.32 -10.32
N TRP A 116 0.68 5.04 -9.35
CA TRP A 116 -0.11 5.99 -8.56
C TRP A 116 -0.69 7.11 -9.44
N GLN A 117 0.12 7.66 -10.35
CA GLN A 117 -0.34 8.71 -11.26
C GLN A 117 -1.49 8.23 -12.16
N ARG A 118 -1.42 7.00 -12.66
CA ARG A 118 -2.51 6.43 -13.46
C ARG A 118 -3.82 6.33 -12.68
N HIS A 119 -3.73 6.20 -11.35
CA HIS A 119 -4.91 6.09 -10.49
C HIS A 119 -5.32 7.42 -9.85
N GLY A 120 -4.80 8.53 -10.38
CA GLY A 120 -5.25 9.86 -9.97
C GLY A 120 -4.51 10.47 -8.79
N TYR A 121 -3.42 9.84 -8.35
CA TYR A 121 -2.55 10.42 -7.32
C TYR A 121 -1.58 11.40 -7.96
N ARG A 122 -1.33 12.51 -7.29
CA ARG A 122 -0.38 13.53 -7.75
C ARG A 122 0.70 13.77 -6.71
N THR A 123 1.89 14.07 -7.18
CA THR A 123 3.01 14.42 -6.30
C THR A 123 2.80 15.81 -5.74
N ILE A 124 2.90 15.95 -4.42
CA ILE A 124 2.77 17.24 -3.74
C ILE A 124 4.07 17.69 -3.07
N GLY A 125 5.09 16.88 -3.09
CA GLY A 125 6.39 17.23 -2.53
C GLY A 125 7.38 16.09 -2.59
N VAL A 126 8.61 16.41 -2.23
CA VAL A 126 9.70 15.45 -2.07
C VAL A 126 10.12 15.49 -0.61
N LEU A 127 10.29 14.30 -0.01
CA LEU A 127 10.76 14.14 1.37
C LEU A 127 12.21 13.64 1.31
N PRO A 128 13.20 14.55 1.45
CA PRO A 128 14.60 14.15 1.35
C PRO A 128 14.98 13.18 2.45
N GLY A 129 15.69 12.11 2.08
CA GLY A 129 16.17 11.11 3.02
C GLY A 129 15.10 10.38 3.81
N TYR A 130 13.88 10.31 3.31
CA TYR A 130 12.73 9.71 4.00
C TYR A 130 13.00 8.26 4.42
N TYR A 131 13.62 7.48 3.56
CA TYR A 131 13.96 6.09 3.84
C TYR A 131 15.37 6.00 4.40
N LEU A 132 15.49 5.87 5.73
CA LEU A 132 16.75 5.73 6.47
C LEU A 132 17.76 6.86 6.22
N GLY A 133 17.29 8.05 5.85
CA GLY A 133 18.18 9.16 5.54
C GLY A 133 18.94 9.04 4.22
N LEU A 134 18.68 7.98 3.43
CA LEU A 134 19.43 7.65 2.22
C LEU A 134 18.65 7.77 0.94
N GLN A 135 17.33 7.55 1.00
CA GLN A 135 16.47 7.53 -0.19
C GLN A 135 15.35 8.54 -0.04
N ASP A 136 15.18 9.41 -1.03
CA ASP A 136 14.10 10.37 -1.06
C ASP A 136 12.77 9.69 -1.37
N ALA A 137 11.67 10.31 -0.93
CA ALA A 137 10.33 9.87 -1.25
C ALA A 137 9.55 10.97 -1.94
N HIS A 138 8.66 10.58 -2.85
CA HIS A 138 7.60 11.46 -3.33
C HIS A 138 6.41 11.34 -2.37
N ALA A 139 5.93 12.47 -1.87
CA ALA A 139 4.65 12.53 -1.16
C ALA A 139 3.56 12.73 -2.22
N MET A 140 2.56 11.87 -2.19
CA MET A 140 1.48 11.89 -3.18
C MET A 140 0.12 11.90 -2.50
N THR A 141 -0.88 12.46 -3.17
CA THR A 141 -2.23 12.59 -2.63
C THR A 141 -3.28 12.43 -3.73
N LYS A 142 -4.47 11.98 -3.30
CA LYS A 142 -5.65 11.91 -4.16
C LYS A 142 -6.88 12.35 -3.39
N GLN A 143 -7.69 13.20 -4.00
CA GLN A 143 -9.02 13.53 -3.47
C GLN A 143 -10.01 12.48 -3.98
N LEU A 144 -10.83 11.93 -3.08
CA LEU A 144 -11.83 10.92 -3.44
C LEU A 144 -13.15 11.53 -3.95
N LEU A 145 -13.28 12.83 -3.84
CA LEU A 145 -14.48 13.54 -4.33
C LEU A 145 -14.09 14.62 -5.31
#